data_d1a21b41e370e9704c894b873434cf77
#
_entry.id   d1a21b41e370e9704c894b873434cf77
#
_cell.length_a   1.000
_cell.length_b   1.000
_cell.length_c   1.000
_cell.angle_alpha   90.00
_cell.angle_beta   90.00
_cell.angle_gamma   90.00
#
_symmetry.space_group_name_H-M   'P 1'
#
loop_
_entity.id
_entity.type
_entity.pdbx_description
1 polymer ?
#
loop_
_entity_poly.entity_id
_entity_poly.type
_entity_poly.pdbx_seq_one_letter_code
_entity_poly.pdbx_strand_id
1 'polypeptide(L)'
;MNTQASFSLRGRNPDVLTCIANLSNDEVFTPPELANRMLDMLAEAWAADHAGANLWANKTVKFLDPFTKTGVFLREITSRLTSGLEQEIHDVQERVNHILTKQVFGIGITRLTSLLARRSVYCSKHANGPHSVAKSFDSEAGNIWFERTDHTWANGKCTFCGASQAALDRSEGLETHAYAFIHTDNIKTRMTEFFGGDMQFDVIIGNPPYQLNDGGYGTSAAPIYQLFVEQAKTLEPRYLSMIIPARWFAGGKGLDEFRESMLADNRLRSIDDFLSASDVFPGVGLKGGVCYFLWDRDHPGLCSVSTHFKDWPVSIATRSLMEKGADIFIRFNEGLSILKKVMAFETGQSESLLLPESKRFDRLVSSLRPFGFRTFFRGRKQMRKGDVTIYQNGGTGYVVRDEVESSTELIDKWKIYIGRAAPGTGNRDTYPHRILSTPFIGEPGSICSETYLCIGPFDTQAEAESALSYLTCRLTRLLILLHKPSQDTTRKVYTFVPTQDWNKKWTDADLYAKYRITADEIAFIEKVVRPMDLSSDLLGDVTVDESDDE
;
A
#
# COMPACT_ATOMS: atom_id res chain seq x y z
N MET A 1 -10.64 -42.03 37.19
CA MET A 1 -9.56 -41.08 37.43
C MET A 1 -9.67 -40.02 36.35
N ASN A 2 -10.23 -38.86 36.73
CA ASN A 2 -10.41 -37.71 35.83
C ASN A 2 -9.08 -36.93 35.79
N THR A 3 -8.35 -37.02 34.72
CA THR A 3 -7.26 -36.09 34.43
C THR A 3 -7.82 -34.84 33.81
N GLN A 4 -8.12 -33.84 34.64
CA GLN A 4 -8.34 -32.46 34.18
C GLN A 4 -7.04 -31.96 33.57
N ALA A 5 -7.03 -31.73 32.25
CA ALA A 5 -5.99 -30.97 31.59
C ALA A 5 -5.96 -29.57 32.18
N SER A 6 -4.87 -29.21 32.83
CA SER A 6 -4.63 -27.85 33.33
C SER A 6 -4.46 -26.92 32.12
N PHE A 7 -5.50 -26.18 31.77
CA PHE A 7 -5.40 -25.06 30.83
C PHE A 7 -4.60 -23.96 31.50
N SER A 8 -3.31 -23.86 31.18
CA SER A 8 -2.48 -22.72 31.54
C SER A 8 -2.85 -21.51 30.68
N LEU A 9 -3.79 -20.70 31.15
CA LEU A 9 -4.22 -19.43 30.55
C LEU A 9 -3.23 -18.27 30.84
N ARG A 10 -2.04 -18.57 31.38
CA ARG A 10 -1.04 -17.53 31.68
C ARG A 10 -0.07 -17.44 30.49
N GLY A 11 -0.34 -16.52 29.56
CA GLY A 11 0.59 -16.15 28.50
C GLY A 11 0.04 -16.15 27.05
N ARG A 12 -1.18 -16.60 26.85
CA ARG A 12 -1.93 -16.38 25.60
C ARG A 12 -3.35 -15.98 26.01
N ASN A 13 -3.66 -14.70 25.93
CA ASN A 13 -5.04 -14.34 25.64
C ASN A 13 -5.37 -15.11 24.37
N PRO A 14 -6.36 -16.04 24.36
CA PRO A 14 -6.87 -16.52 23.10
C PRO A 14 -7.39 -15.27 22.41
N ASP A 15 -6.68 -14.90 21.34
CA ASP A 15 -7.02 -13.72 20.60
C ASP A 15 -8.38 -14.02 19.98
N VAL A 16 -9.44 -13.52 20.63
CA VAL A 16 -10.82 -13.56 20.12
C VAL A 16 -10.82 -13.00 18.69
N LEU A 17 -9.87 -12.08 18.39
CA LEU A 17 -9.63 -11.52 17.07
C LEU A 17 -9.17 -12.59 16.07
N THR A 18 -8.34 -13.56 16.47
CA THR A 18 -7.91 -14.66 15.58
C THR A 18 -9.06 -15.61 15.27
N CYS A 19 -9.98 -15.81 16.21
CA CYS A 19 -11.19 -16.62 15.98
C CYS A 19 -12.20 -15.91 15.08
N ILE A 20 -12.26 -14.56 15.12
CA ILE A 20 -13.17 -13.75 14.30
C ILE A 20 -12.56 -13.47 12.92
N ALA A 21 -11.24 -13.33 12.79
CA ALA A 21 -10.56 -13.17 11.52
C ALA A 21 -10.79 -14.34 10.55
N ASN A 22 -11.15 -15.52 11.06
CA ASN A 22 -11.55 -16.64 10.23
C ASN A 22 -13.00 -16.56 9.71
N LEU A 23 -13.78 -15.55 10.11
CA LEU A 23 -15.16 -15.36 9.65
C LEU A 23 -15.28 -14.49 8.40
N SER A 24 -14.29 -13.65 8.11
CA SER A 24 -14.12 -12.99 6.80
C SER A 24 -12.64 -12.68 6.58
N ASN A 25 -12.07 -13.15 5.49
CA ASN A 25 -10.65 -12.94 5.13
C ASN A 25 -10.31 -11.45 4.80
N ASP A 26 -11.32 -10.57 4.77
CA ASP A 26 -11.17 -9.19 4.28
C ASP A 26 -11.16 -8.14 5.41
N GLU A 27 -11.43 -8.54 6.66
CA GLU A 27 -11.47 -7.62 7.80
C GLU A 27 -10.19 -7.69 8.62
N VAL A 28 -9.30 -6.72 8.41
CA VAL A 28 -8.09 -6.56 9.22
C VAL A 28 -8.44 -5.85 10.53
N PHE A 29 -8.17 -6.50 11.67
CA PHE A 29 -8.37 -5.93 13.00
C PHE A 29 -7.13 -5.15 13.45
N THR A 30 -7.36 -3.99 14.06
CA THR A 30 -6.29 -3.11 14.53
C THR A 30 -5.80 -3.53 15.91
N PRO A 31 -4.51 -3.85 16.09
CA PRO A 31 -3.95 -4.06 17.42
C PRO A 31 -4.02 -2.79 18.28
N PRO A 32 -4.20 -2.91 19.61
CA PRO A 32 -4.24 -1.76 20.51
C PRO A 32 -3.00 -0.86 20.44
N GLU A 33 -1.82 -1.47 20.26
CA GLU A 33 -0.56 -0.76 20.13
C GLU A 33 -0.54 0.17 18.91
N LEU A 34 -1.07 -0.28 17.79
CA LEU A 34 -1.18 0.53 16.58
C LEU A 34 -2.20 1.64 16.74
N ALA A 35 -3.37 1.33 17.32
CA ALA A 35 -4.38 2.35 17.62
C ALA A 35 -3.80 3.45 18.52
N ASN A 36 -3.05 3.06 19.54
CA ASN A 36 -2.40 4.01 20.45
C ASN A 36 -1.34 4.87 19.75
N ARG A 37 -0.51 4.34 18.84
CA ARG A 37 0.42 5.15 18.03
C ARG A 37 -0.31 6.23 17.22
N MET A 38 -1.43 5.87 16.57
CA MET A 38 -2.24 6.83 15.81
C MET A 38 -2.87 7.89 16.72
N LEU A 39 -3.28 7.53 17.94
CA LEU A 39 -3.81 8.47 18.94
C LEU A 39 -2.74 9.37 19.54
N ASP A 40 -1.49 8.87 19.68
CA ASP A 40 -0.35 9.68 20.13
C ASP A 40 0.00 10.74 19.08
N MET A 41 0.11 10.37 17.79
CA MET A 41 0.32 11.29 16.68
C MET A 41 -0.75 12.40 16.65
N LEU A 42 -2.02 12.04 16.87
CA LEU A 42 -3.13 12.98 16.95
C LEU A 42 -2.98 13.94 18.14
N ALA A 43 -2.61 13.42 19.32
CA ALA A 43 -2.42 14.23 20.52
C ALA A 43 -1.23 15.19 20.39
N GLU A 44 -0.16 14.78 19.73
CA GLU A 44 1.00 15.62 19.39
C GLU A 44 0.61 16.76 18.45
N ALA A 45 -0.15 16.47 17.40
CA ALA A 45 -0.65 17.49 16.48
C ALA A 45 -1.57 18.49 17.20
N TRP A 46 -2.49 17.99 18.03
CA TRP A 46 -3.34 18.84 18.84
C TRP A 46 -2.53 19.78 19.77
N ALA A 47 -1.56 19.23 20.48
CA ALA A 47 -0.73 20.02 21.38
C ALA A 47 0.08 21.09 20.64
N ALA A 48 0.60 20.78 19.45
CA ALA A 48 1.29 21.75 18.60
C ALA A 48 0.38 22.93 18.19
N ASP A 49 -0.89 22.64 17.88
CA ASP A 49 -1.87 23.64 17.45
C ASP A 49 -2.49 24.44 18.61
N HIS A 50 -2.44 23.93 19.83
CA HIS A 50 -3.13 24.48 21.00
C HIS A 50 -2.16 24.81 22.15
N ALA A 51 -0.97 25.31 21.83
CA ALA A 51 0.02 25.77 22.81
C ALA A 51 0.35 24.74 23.92
N GLY A 52 0.44 23.46 23.56
CA GLY A 52 0.74 22.37 24.48
C GLY A 52 -0.47 21.80 25.23
N ALA A 53 -1.70 22.22 24.89
CA ALA A 53 -2.90 21.72 25.54
C ALA A 53 -3.09 20.20 25.32
N ASN A 54 -3.57 19.54 26.37
CA ASN A 54 -3.87 18.12 26.32
C ASN A 54 -5.23 17.89 25.61
N LEU A 55 -5.21 17.22 24.47
CA LEU A 55 -6.41 16.80 23.73
C LEU A 55 -7.42 16.08 24.61
N TRP A 56 -6.93 15.19 25.46
CA TRP A 56 -7.73 14.29 26.31
C TRP A 56 -8.39 14.99 27.50
N ALA A 57 -7.96 16.24 27.81
CA ALA A 57 -8.59 17.09 28.81
C ALA A 57 -9.70 18.02 28.23
N ASN A 58 -9.94 17.94 26.93
CA ASN A 58 -10.97 18.75 26.28
C ASN A 58 -12.32 18.03 26.27
N LYS A 59 -13.34 18.62 26.93
CA LYS A 59 -14.69 18.06 27.08
C LYS A 59 -15.61 18.27 25.87
N THR A 60 -15.17 18.97 24.83
CA THR A 60 -16.01 19.30 23.68
C THR A 60 -15.63 18.56 22.39
N VAL A 61 -14.41 18.05 22.30
CA VAL A 61 -13.91 17.35 21.11
C VAL A 61 -14.72 16.07 20.88
N LYS A 62 -15.21 15.89 19.66
CA LYS A 62 -15.98 14.74 19.22
C LYS A 62 -15.17 13.84 18.30
N PHE A 63 -15.14 12.56 18.61
CA PHE A 63 -14.43 11.51 17.88
C PHE A 63 -15.40 10.58 17.17
N LEU A 64 -15.14 10.27 15.90
CA LEU A 64 -15.89 9.29 15.12
C LEU A 64 -14.97 8.20 14.57
N ASP A 65 -15.33 6.93 14.85
CA ASP A 65 -14.83 5.77 14.09
C ASP A 65 -15.97 5.26 13.18
N PRO A 66 -15.99 5.63 11.87
CA PRO A 66 -17.13 5.34 11.01
C PRO A 66 -17.12 3.93 10.42
N PHE A 67 -16.18 3.08 10.81
CA PHE A 67 -16.05 1.69 10.37
C PHE A 67 -15.58 0.79 11.51
N THR A 68 -16.17 1.03 12.67
CA THR A 68 -15.82 0.33 13.90
C THR A 68 -16.03 -1.18 13.76
N LYS A 69 -15.01 -1.93 14.15
CA LYS A 69 -15.00 -3.40 14.17
C LYS A 69 -15.16 -3.91 15.62
N THR A 70 -14.02 -4.06 16.32
CA THR A 70 -14.04 -4.45 17.75
C THR A 70 -14.14 -3.26 18.70
N GLY A 71 -14.15 -2.04 18.18
CA GLY A 71 -14.21 -0.82 18.97
C GLY A 71 -12.88 -0.43 19.63
N VAL A 72 -11.74 -0.90 19.11
CA VAL A 72 -10.42 -0.62 19.71
C VAL A 72 -10.14 0.87 19.79
N PHE A 73 -10.35 1.63 18.70
CA PHE A 73 -10.14 3.08 18.73
C PHE A 73 -11.05 3.75 19.76
N LEU A 74 -12.35 3.44 19.75
CA LEU A 74 -13.31 4.03 20.67
C LEU A 74 -12.99 3.70 22.13
N ARG A 75 -12.51 2.48 22.41
CA ARG A 75 -12.08 2.06 23.75
C ARG A 75 -10.85 2.83 24.23
N GLU A 76 -9.81 2.94 23.38
CA GLU A 76 -8.58 3.65 23.74
C GLU A 76 -8.85 5.17 23.90
N ILE A 77 -9.68 5.76 23.05
CA ILE A 77 -10.15 7.15 23.18
C ILE A 77 -10.90 7.34 24.51
N THR A 78 -11.85 6.45 24.80
CA THR A 78 -12.63 6.51 26.07
C THR A 78 -11.71 6.43 27.28
N SER A 79 -10.71 5.53 27.27
CA SER A 79 -9.73 5.38 28.35
C SER A 79 -8.92 6.66 28.55
N ARG A 80 -8.40 7.26 27.48
CA ARG A 80 -7.61 8.50 27.52
C ARG A 80 -8.43 9.70 28.00
N LEU A 81 -9.67 9.85 27.50
CA LEU A 81 -10.60 10.89 27.95
C LEU A 81 -10.99 10.70 29.43
N THR A 82 -11.20 9.46 29.88
CA THR A 82 -11.54 9.18 31.29
C THR A 82 -10.43 9.65 32.24
N SER A 83 -9.17 9.48 31.86
CA SER A 83 -8.04 10.01 32.63
C SER A 83 -7.86 11.51 32.42
N GLY A 84 -7.97 12.00 31.20
CA GLY A 84 -7.70 13.40 30.85
C GLY A 84 -8.70 14.38 31.43
N LEU A 85 -9.98 13.98 31.58
CA LEU A 85 -11.06 14.82 32.10
C LEU A 85 -11.24 14.76 33.63
N GLU A 86 -10.33 14.11 34.35
CA GLU A 86 -10.45 13.94 35.80
C GLU A 86 -10.57 15.27 36.58
N GLN A 87 -9.86 16.27 36.13
CA GLN A 87 -9.89 17.60 36.73
C GLN A 87 -11.11 18.43 36.34
N GLU A 88 -11.69 18.16 35.18
CA GLU A 88 -12.86 18.88 34.64
C GLU A 88 -14.19 18.28 35.10
N ILE A 89 -14.24 16.96 35.28
CA ILE A 89 -15.42 16.20 35.71
C ILE A 89 -14.97 15.20 36.78
N HIS A 90 -15.05 15.58 38.07
CA HIS A 90 -14.50 14.80 39.18
C HIS A 90 -15.24 13.47 39.40
N ASP A 91 -16.58 13.46 39.30
CA ASP A 91 -17.35 12.23 39.44
C ASP A 91 -17.14 11.31 38.24
N VAL A 92 -16.71 10.08 38.54
CA VAL A 92 -16.34 9.11 37.51
C VAL A 92 -17.54 8.67 36.66
N GLN A 93 -18.72 8.57 37.28
CA GLN A 93 -19.92 8.17 36.54
C GLN A 93 -20.42 9.29 35.62
N GLU A 94 -20.38 10.52 36.09
CA GLU A 94 -20.71 11.71 35.27
C GLU A 94 -19.71 11.85 34.12
N ARG A 95 -18.43 11.66 34.38
CA ARG A 95 -17.35 11.68 33.39
C ARG A 95 -17.55 10.63 32.30
N VAL A 96 -17.79 9.38 32.68
CA VAL A 96 -18.05 8.28 31.73
C VAL A 96 -19.32 8.54 30.93
N ASN A 97 -20.38 9.01 31.58
CA ASN A 97 -21.62 9.37 30.88
C ASN A 97 -21.37 10.50 29.87
N HIS A 98 -20.65 11.55 30.26
CA HIS A 98 -20.31 12.66 29.36
C HIS A 98 -19.52 12.17 28.15
N ILE A 99 -18.45 11.42 28.35
CA ILE A 99 -17.58 10.88 27.29
C ILE A 99 -18.40 10.06 26.30
N LEU A 100 -19.15 9.08 26.80
CA LEU A 100 -19.84 8.12 25.96
C LEU A 100 -21.07 8.71 25.25
N THR A 101 -21.71 9.74 25.83
CA THR A 101 -22.89 10.36 25.21
C THR A 101 -22.57 11.59 24.35
N LYS A 102 -21.41 12.25 24.56
CA LYS A 102 -21.12 13.54 23.91
C LYS A 102 -19.86 13.56 23.05
N GLN A 103 -18.89 12.64 23.29
CA GLN A 103 -17.58 12.72 22.64
C GLN A 103 -17.24 11.52 21.77
N VAL A 104 -17.74 10.30 22.05
CA VAL A 104 -17.34 9.07 21.39
C VAL A 104 -18.48 8.50 20.56
N PHE A 105 -18.25 8.38 19.25
CA PHE A 105 -19.22 7.94 18.24
C PHE A 105 -18.64 6.89 17.33
N GLY A 106 -19.43 5.92 16.90
CA GLY A 106 -18.98 4.87 15.99
C GLY A 106 -20.09 4.34 15.10
N ILE A 107 -19.70 3.85 13.92
CA ILE A 107 -20.59 3.12 13.00
C ILE A 107 -20.03 1.73 12.79
N GLY A 108 -20.76 0.71 13.20
CA GLY A 108 -20.38 -0.69 12.97
C GLY A 108 -20.50 -1.07 11.51
N ILE A 109 -19.54 -1.81 10.99
CA ILE A 109 -19.57 -2.30 9.61
C ILE A 109 -20.50 -3.50 9.44
N THR A 110 -20.65 -4.30 10.49
CA THR A 110 -21.57 -5.45 10.57
C THR A 110 -22.35 -5.42 11.88
N ARG A 111 -23.44 -6.19 11.97
CA ARG A 111 -24.17 -6.33 13.22
C ARG A 111 -23.29 -6.93 14.31
N LEU A 112 -22.49 -7.94 13.97
CA LEU A 112 -21.60 -8.60 14.94
C LEU A 112 -20.54 -7.62 15.46
N THR A 113 -19.86 -6.90 14.58
CA THR A 113 -18.81 -5.94 14.96
C THR A 113 -19.37 -4.79 15.77
N SER A 114 -20.59 -4.30 15.48
CA SER A 114 -21.23 -3.28 16.31
C SER A 114 -21.50 -3.75 17.74
N LEU A 115 -21.93 -5.02 17.91
CA LEU A 115 -22.15 -5.60 19.24
C LEU A 115 -20.83 -5.81 19.99
N LEU A 116 -19.74 -6.19 19.30
CA LEU A 116 -18.41 -6.29 19.88
C LEU A 116 -17.89 -4.92 20.33
N ALA A 117 -18.03 -3.90 19.48
CA ALA A 117 -17.67 -2.53 19.83
C ALA A 117 -18.43 -2.01 21.06
N ARG A 118 -19.76 -2.24 21.11
CA ARG A 118 -20.56 -1.89 22.29
C ARG A 118 -20.06 -2.59 23.55
N ARG A 119 -19.72 -3.88 23.47
CA ARG A 119 -19.15 -4.61 24.62
C ARG A 119 -17.79 -4.07 25.04
N SER A 120 -16.97 -3.67 24.09
CA SER A 120 -15.66 -3.07 24.38
C SER A 120 -15.74 -1.70 25.04
N VAL A 121 -16.76 -0.90 24.66
CA VAL A 121 -16.91 0.50 25.09
C VAL A 121 -17.89 0.64 26.27
N TYR A 122 -19.04 -0.05 26.22
CA TYR A 122 -20.10 0.05 27.24
C TYR A 122 -20.05 -1.07 28.27
N CYS A 123 -19.15 -2.06 28.15
CA CYS A 123 -19.16 -3.32 28.90
C CYS A 123 -20.44 -4.14 28.72
N SER A 124 -21.30 -3.78 27.78
CA SER A 124 -22.59 -4.38 27.49
C SER A 124 -22.93 -4.27 26.00
N LYS A 125 -23.67 -5.23 25.46
CA LYS A 125 -24.22 -5.15 24.09
C LYS A 125 -25.30 -4.07 23.93
N HIS A 126 -25.93 -3.66 25.03
CA HIS A 126 -26.98 -2.62 25.09
C HIS A 126 -26.48 -1.44 25.91
N ALA A 127 -26.40 -0.25 25.29
CA ALA A 127 -25.86 0.96 25.93
C ALA A 127 -26.73 1.39 27.13
N ASN A 128 -28.04 1.19 27.08
CA ASN A 128 -29.01 1.47 28.15
C ASN A 128 -29.27 0.26 29.08
N GLY A 129 -28.53 -0.85 28.90
CA GLY A 129 -28.73 -2.07 29.68
C GLY A 129 -28.22 -1.94 31.12
N PRO A 130 -28.71 -2.83 32.03
CA PRO A 130 -28.37 -2.76 33.46
C PRO A 130 -26.85 -2.93 33.74
N HIS A 131 -26.16 -3.64 32.88
CA HIS A 131 -24.72 -3.89 32.97
C HIS A 131 -23.87 -2.87 32.20
N SER A 132 -24.46 -1.88 31.54
CA SER A 132 -23.72 -0.83 30.85
C SER A 132 -23.03 0.08 31.86
N VAL A 133 -21.79 0.49 31.55
CA VAL A 133 -21.07 1.52 32.32
C VAL A 133 -21.67 2.92 32.07
N ALA A 134 -22.31 3.13 30.91
CA ALA A 134 -23.06 4.34 30.62
C ALA A 134 -24.48 4.24 31.20
N LYS A 135 -24.92 5.29 31.89
CA LYS A 135 -26.24 5.32 32.58
C LYS A 135 -27.20 6.35 31.99
N SER A 136 -26.81 7.02 30.91
CA SER A 136 -27.55 8.17 30.35
C SER A 136 -27.99 7.95 28.90
N PHE A 137 -27.98 6.71 28.40
CA PHE A 137 -28.51 6.40 27.09
C PHE A 137 -29.97 5.93 27.17
N ASP A 138 -30.78 6.42 26.25
CA ASP A 138 -32.18 5.99 26.08
C ASP A 138 -32.29 4.81 25.09
N SER A 139 -31.35 4.68 24.15
CA SER A 139 -31.32 3.66 23.11
C SER A 139 -30.36 2.50 23.41
N GLU A 140 -30.67 1.31 22.91
CA GLU A 140 -29.78 0.15 23.01
C GLU A 140 -28.45 0.31 22.25
N ALA A 141 -28.47 1.09 21.19
CA ALA A 141 -27.27 1.34 20.38
C ALA A 141 -26.32 2.35 21.04
N GLY A 142 -26.85 3.29 21.79
CA GLY A 142 -26.08 4.45 22.23
C GLY A 142 -25.51 5.19 21.02
N ASN A 143 -24.26 5.57 21.10
CA ASN A 143 -23.54 6.22 20.00
C ASN A 143 -22.73 5.24 19.12
N ILE A 144 -22.90 3.92 19.28
CA ILE A 144 -22.31 2.93 18.36
C ILE A 144 -23.44 2.35 17.51
N TRP A 145 -23.60 2.94 16.35
CA TRP A 145 -24.72 2.72 15.47
C TRP A 145 -24.44 1.63 14.45
N PHE A 146 -25.46 0.92 14.01
CA PHE A 146 -25.40 -0.04 12.91
C PHE A 146 -26.76 -0.10 12.20
N GLU A 147 -26.73 -0.09 10.89
CA GLU A 147 -27.87 -0.37 10.04
C GLU A 147 -27.44 -1.32 8.92
N ARG A 148 -28.30 -2.28 8.63
CA ARG A 148 -28.15 -3.07 7.42
C ARG A 148 -28.49 -2.17 6.23
N THR A 149 -27.52 -1.97 5.37
CA THR A 149 -27.64 -1.14 4.16
C THR A 149 -27.64 -2.07 2.94
N ASP A 150 -28.46 -1.75 1.94
CA ASP A 150 -28.50 -2.48 0.68
C ASP A 150 -27.76 -1.72 -0.41
N HIS A 151 -27.26 -2.44 -1.41
CA HIS A 151 -26.64 -1.83 -2.59
C HIS A 151 -27.69 -1.20 -3.50
N THR A 152 -27.33 -0.07 -4.13
CA THR A 152 -28.13 0.58 -5.18
C THR A 152 -27.57 0.18 -6.53
N TRP A 153 -28.33 -0.59 -7.29
CA TRP A 153 -27.89 -1.20 -8.52
C TRP A 153 -28.19 -0.36 -9.77
N ALA A 154 -27.19 -0.18 -10.63
CA ALA A 154 -27.36 0.34 -12.00
C ALA A 154 -26.46 -0.48 -12.95
N ASN A 155 -27.06 -1.03 -14.02
CA ASN A 155 -26.36 -1.86 -15.01
C ASN A 155 -25.54 -3.02 -14.40
N GLY A 156 -26.07 -3.66 -13.35
CA GLY A 156 -25.44 -4.79 -12.65
C GLY A 156 -24.25 -4.43 -11.75
N LYS A 157 -24.03 -3.13 -11.48
CA LYS A 157 -23.04 -2.63 -10.55
C LYS A 157 -23.66 -1.70 -9.51
N CYS A 158 -23.11 -1.70 -8.30
CA CYS A 158 -23.51 -0.73 -7.28
C CYS A 158 -23.01 0.67 -7.66
N THR A 159 -23.88 1.67 -7.56
CA THR A 159 -23.56 3.07 -7.89
C THR A 159 -22.58 3.73 -6.93
N PHE A 160 -22.48 3.22 -5.70
CA PHE A 160 -21.60 3.76 -4.66
C PHE A 160 -20.23 3.06 -4.61
N CYS A 161 -20.20 1.73 -4.52
CA CYS A 161 -18.96 0.99 -4.30
C CYS A 161 -18.47 0.20 -5.53
N GLY A 162 -19.26 0.15 -6.62
CA GLY A 162 -18.89 -0.57 -7.83
C GLY A 162 -19.00 -2.10 -7.73
N ALA A 163 -19.52 -2.66 -6.63
CA ALA A 163 -19.72 -4.10 -6.45
C ALA A 163 -20.53 -4.69 -7.60
N SER A 164 -20.21 -5.92 -8.02
CA SER A 164 -20.97 -6.66 -9.02
C SER A 164 -22.16 -7.35 -8.40
N GLN A 165 -23.39 -7.06 -8.89
CA GLN A 165 -24.60 -7.73 -8.44
C GLN A 165 -24.52 -9.25 -8.65
N ALA A 166 -24.03 -9.70 -9.79
CA ALA A 166 -23.90 -11.11 -10.10
C ALA A 166 -22.91 -11.87 -9.20
N ALA A 167 -21.92 -11.17 -8.63
CA ALA A 167 -20.99 -11.77 -7.68
C ALA A 167 -21.63 -11.95 -6.30
N LEU A 168 -22.41 -10.97 -5.85
CA LEU A 168 -23.07 -10.99 -4.54
C LEU A 168 -24.31 -11.91 -4.51
N ASP A 169 -25.07 -11.99 -5.60
CA ASP A 169 -26.26 -12.86 -5.69
C ASP A 169 -25.92 -14.37 -5.60
N ARG A 170 -24.64 -14.75 -5.81
CA ARG A 170 -24.19 -16.15 -5.70
C ARG A 170 -23.93 -16.62 -4.27
N SER A 171 -23.89 -15.72 -3.33
CA SER A 171 -23.53 -15.98 -1.94
C SER A 171 -24.75 -15.87 -1.02
N GLU A 172 -25.64 -16.86 -1.04
CA GLU A 172 -26.73 -16.95 -0.07
C GLU A 172 -26.17 -16.98 1.37
N GLY A 173 -26.49 -15.97 2.17
CA GLY A 173 -26.14 -15.90 3.59
C GLY A 173 -24.96 -15.01 3.96
N LEU A 174 -24.26 -14.39 3.00
CA LEU A 174 -23.25 -13.38 3.29
C LEU A 174 -23.88 -12.01 3.60
N GLU A 175 -23.19 -11.22 4.43
CA GLU A 175 -23.56 -9.83 4.66
C GLU A 175 -23.44 -9.04 3.34
N THR A 176 -24.31 -8.05 3.15
CA THR A 176 -24.41 -7.31 1.88
C THR A 176 -23.16 -6.51 1.53
N HIS A 177 -22.25 -6.31 2.49
CA HIS A 177 -21.06 -5.46 2.38
C HIS A 177 -21.33 -4.04 1.86
N ALA A 178 -22.59 -3.59 1.97
CA ALA A 178 -22.98 -2.21 1.75
C ALA A 178 -22.81 -1.44 3.07
N TYR A 179 -21.81 -0.60 3.12
CA TYR A 179 -21.47 0.14 4.32
C TYR A 179 -22.24 1.47 4.36
N ALA A 180 -23.02 1.70 5.41
CA ALA A 180 -23.88 2.88 5.54
C ALA A 180 -23.13 4.21 5.39
N PHE A 181 -21.84 4.25 5.73
CA PHE A 181 -21.00 5.45 5.61
C PHE A 181 -20.72 5.87 4.17
N ILE A 182 -20.59 4.93 3.22
CA ILE A 182 -20.30 5.23 1.81
C ILE A 182 -21.50 5.02 0.87
N HIS A 183 -22.59 4.41 1.33
CA HIS A 183 -23.80 4.20 0.54
C HIS A 183 -24.85 5.29 0.83
N THR A 184 -24.47 6.53 0.59
CA THR A 184 -25.34 7.70 0.77
C THR A 184 -24.90 8.84 -0.14
N ASP A 185 -25.86 9.59 -0.66
CA ASP A 185 -25.60 10.79 -1.46
C ASP A 185 -25.23 12.02 -0.59
N ASN A 186 -25.59 12.00 0.71
CA ASN A 186 -25.31 13.09 1.63
C ASN A 186 -24.91 12.59 3.02
N ILE A 187 -23.61 12.50 3.25
CA ILE A 187 -23.08 11.99 4.52
C ILE A 187 -23.40 12.93 5.71
N LYS A 188 -23.46 14.24 5.52
CA LYS A 188 -23.79 15.17 6.61
C LYS A 188 -25.21 14.93 7.11
N THR A 189 -26.17 14.80 6.20
CA THR A 189 -27.56 14.43 6.55
C THR A 189 -27.59 13.05 7.23
N ARG A 190 -26.83 12.10 6.70
CA ARG A 190 -26.77 10.75 7.26
C ARG A 190 -26.23 10.71 8.69
N MET A 191 -25.24 11.52 9.02
CA MET A 191 -24.72 11.65 10.39
C MET A 191 -25.76 12.25 11.34
N THR A 192 -26.55 13.20 10.86
CA THR A 192 -27.68 13.77 11.62
C THR A 192 -28.76 12.73 11.92
N GLU A 193 -29.06 11.84 10.97
CA GLU A 193 -30.00 10.72 11.17
C GLU A 193 -29.50 9.72 12.22
N PHE A 194 -28.20 9.41 12.22
CA PHE A 194 -27.63 8.43 13.15
C PHE A 194 -27.51 8.95 14.57
N PHE A 195 -27.05 10.18 14.74
CA PHE A 195 -26.64 10.71 16.04
C PHE A 195 -27.49 11.89 16.53
N GLY A 196 -28.39 12.36 15.70
CA GLY A 196 -29.27 13.51 16.01
C GLY A 196 -28.53 14.84 15.95
N GLY A 197 -29.28 15.93 15.75
CA GLY A 197 -28.73 17.30 15.73
C GLY A 197 -27.76 17.57 14.59
N ASP A 198 -27.18 18.78 14.62
CA ASP A 198 -26.10 19.16 13.69
C ASP A 198 -24.77 18.59 14.20
N MET A 199 -24.36 17.45 13.62
CA MET A 199 -23.17 16.70 14.08
C MET A 199 -21.95 17.11 13.29
N GLN A 200 -21.09 17.90 13.94
CA GLN A 200 -19.72 18.16 13.50
C GLN A 200 -18.75 17.31 14.34
N PHE A 201 -17.89 16.53 13.68
CA PHE A 201 -16.82 15.76 14.32
C PHE A 201 -15.50 16.50 14.17
N ASP A 202 -14.76 16.59 15.27
CA ASP A 202 -13.42 17.19 15.27
C ASP A 202 -12.40 16.17 14.75
N VAL A 203 -12.55 14.91 15.11
CA VAL A 203 -11.63 13.83 14.77
C VAL A 203 -12.38 12.67 14.15
N ILE A 204 -11.94 12.24 12.96
CA ILE A 204 -12.34 10.97 12.36
C ILE A 204 -11.11 10.06 12.31
N ILE A 205 -11.21 8.88 12.93
CA ILE A 205 -10.09 7.94 13.04
C ILE A 205 -10.57 6.50 12.92
N GLY A 206 -9.78 5.66 12.23
CA GLY A 206 -10.09 4.23 12.18
C GLY A 206 -9.34 3.45 11.10
N ASN A 207 -9.80 2.20 10.92
CA ASN A 207 -9.28 1.25 9.93
C ASN A 207 -10.44 0.81 9.00
N PRO A 208 -10.59 1.43 7.81
CA PRO A 208 -11.69 1.12 6.89
C PRO A 208 -11.56 -0.30 6.31
N PRO A 209 -12.64 -0.86 5.74
CA PRO A 209 -12.55 -2.02 4.87
C PRO A 209 -11.66 -1.74 3.67
N TYR A 210 -10.77 -2.72 3.31
CA TYR A 210 -9.73 -2.48 2.30
C TYR A 210 -10.20 -2.75 0.87
N GLN A 211 -11.02 -3.78 0.69
CA GLN A 211 -11.48 -4.23 -0.62
C GLN A 211 -12.88 -4.82 -0.53
N LEU A 212 -13.56 -4.88 -1.66
CA LEU A 212 -14.83 -5.58 -1.78
C LEU A 212 -14.57 -7.10 -1.73
N ASN A 213 -15.38 -7.80 -0.96
CA ASN A 213 -15.42 -9.26 -1.01
C ASN A 213 -16.23 -9.68 -2.25
N ASP A 214 -15.57 -10.29 -3.22
CA ASP A 214 -16.19 -10.82 -4.45
C ASP A 214 -16.49 -12.33 -4.36
N GLY A 215 -16.48 -12.88 -3.15
CA GLY A 215 -16.74 -14.31 -2.89
C GLY A 215 -15.60 -15.23 -3.36
N GLY A 216 -14.41 -14.70 -3.62
CA GLY A 216 -13.22 -15.49 -3.99
C GLY A 216 -13.18 -15.96 -5.44
N TYR A 217 -14.08 -15.49 -6.30
CA TYR A 217 -14.17 -15.90 -7.70
C TYR A 217 -13.60 -14.88 -8.71
N GLY A 218 -13.15 -13.72 -8.25
CA GLY A 218 -12.54 -12.68 -9.10
C GLY A 218 -11.05 -12.57 -8.88
N THR A 219 -10.26 -12.60 -9.94
CA THR A 219 -8.80 -12.43 -9.92
C THR A 219 -8.32 -11.07 -9.42
N SER A 220 -9.23 -10.19 -8.95
CA SER A 220 -8.87 -8.81 -8.59
C SER A 220 -9.95 -8.09 -7.80
N ALA A 221 -10.07 -8.36 -6.51
CA ALA A 221 -10.90 -7.55 -5.62
C ALA A 221 -10.56 -6.05 -5.75
N ALA A 222 -11.60 -5.22 -5.97
CA ALA A 222 -11.42 -3.78 -6.12
C ALA A 222 -11.20 -3.12 -4.75
N PRO A 223 -10.23 -2.19 -4.62
CA PRO A 223 -10.10 -1.37 -3.41
C PRO A 223 -11.38 -0.56 -3.15
N ILE A 224 -11.72 -0.36 -1.87
CA ILE A 224 -12.84 0.51 -1.46
C ILE A 224 -12.45 1.51 -0.36
N TYR A 225 -11.29 1.36 0.25
CA TYR A 225 -10.85 2.23 1.34
C TYR A 225 -10.75 3.70 0.96
N GLN A 226 -10.46 4.02 -0.31
CA GLN A 226 -10.43 5.39 -0.82
C GLN A 226 -11.79 6.08 -0.69
N LEU A 227 -12.89 5.35 -0.89
CA LEU A 227 -14.24 5.91 -0.75
C LEU A 227 -14.51 6.37 0.69
N PHE A 228 -13.99 5.63 1.67
CA PHE A 228 -14.12 6.00 3.09
C PHE A 228 -13.28 7.24 3.42
N VAL A 229 -12.07 7.36 2.87
CA VAL A 229 -11.22 8.54 3.07
C VAL A 229 -11.88 9.79 2.46
N GLU A 230 -12.36 9.68 1.23
CA GLU A 230 -13.03 10.80 0.52
C GLU A 230 -14.30 11.22 1.24
N GLN A 231 -15.13 10.25 1.64
CA GLN A 231 -16.36 10.53 2.39
C GLN A 231 -16.07 11.17 3.76
N ALA A 232 -15.02 10.74 4.46
CA ALA A 232 -14.60 11.35 5.71
C ALA A 232 -14.11 12.80 5.54
N LYS A 233 -13.39 13.10 4.46
CA LYS A 233 -12.99 14.48 4.12
C LYS A 233 -14.21 15.38 3.87
N THR A 234 -15.31 14.85 3.30
CA THR A 234 -16.56 15.58 3.08
C THR A 234 -17.23 16.04 4.38
N LEU A 235 -17.00 15.33 5.49
CA LEU A 235 -17.45 15.75 6.83
C LEU A 235 -16.61 16.90 7.42
N GLU A 236 -15.53 17.28 6.75
CA GLU A 236 -14.66 18.40 7.14
C GLU A 236 -14.17 18.34 8.60
N PRO A 237 -13.69 17.16 9.10
CA PRO A 237 -13.18 17.08 10.45
C PRO A 237 -11.96 17.99 10.61
N ARG A 238 -11.63 18.36 11.85
CA ARG A 238 -10.37 19.03 12.13
C ARG A 238 -9.19 18.12 11.80
N TYR A 239 -9.26 16.86 12.26
CA TYR A 239 -8.25 15.85 12.03
C TYR A 239 -8.87 14.59 11.43
N LEU A 240 -8.21 14.04 10.42
CA LEU A 240 -8.53 12.73 9.86
C LEU A 240 -7.30 11.82 9.93
N SER A 241 -7.44 10.64 10.54
CA SER A 241 -6.39 9.64 10.58
C SER A 241 -6.95 8.26 10.24
N MET A 242 -6.43 7.64 9.22
CA MET A 242 -6.83 6.28 8.81
C MET A 242 -5.61 5.43 8.51
N ILE A 243 -5.71 4.12 8.81
CA ILE A 243 -4.73 3.13 8.35
C ILE A 243 -5.28 2.43 7.12
N ILE A 244 -4.54 2.47 6.02
CA ILE A 244 -4.94 1.98 4.71
C ILE A 244 -3.79 1.23 4.01
N PRO A 245 -4.07 0.33 3.05
CA PRO A 245 -3.03 -0.29 2.24
C PRO A 245 -2.20 0.77 1.50
N ALA A 246 -0.87 0.64 1.54
CA ALA A 246 0.06 1.58 0.90
C ALA A 246 0.06 1.51 -0.65
N ARG A 247 -0.71 0.60 -1.23
CA ARG A 247 -0.84 0.43 -2.68
C ARG A 247 -1.23 1.72 -3.42
N TRP A 248 -1.99 2.61 -2.79
CA TRP A 248 -2.40 3.86 -3.42
C TRP A 248 -1.21 4.77 -3.82
N PHE A 249 -0.05 4.63 -3.18
CA PHE A 249 1.16 5.38 -3.56
C PHE A 249 1.55 5.18 -5.03
N ALA A 250 1.25 4.00 -5.57
CA ALA A 250 1.57 3.64 -6.95
C ALA A 250 0.40 3.83 -7.93
N GLY A 251 -0.83 3.92 -7.43
CA GLY A 251 -2.04 3.96 -8.25
C GLY A 251 -2.40 2.61 -8.87
N GLY A 252 -3.19 2.65 -9.94
CA GLY A 252 -3.74 1.47 -10.61
C GLY A 252 -4.93 0.86 -9.86
N LYS A 253 -5.66 -0.05 -10.50
CA LYS A 253 -6.91 -0.65 -9.98
C LYS A 253 -7.95 0.39 -9.52
N GLY A 254 -8.05 1.52 -10.22
CA GLY A 254 -9.01 2.59 -9.91
C GLY A 254 -8.56 3.55 -8.80
N LEU A 255 -7.29 3.51 -8.39
CA LEU A 255 -6.75 4.40 -7.35
C LEU A 255 -6.00 5.63 -7.90
N ASP A 256 -5.96 5.84 -9.20
CA ASP A 256 -5.13 6.90 -9.80
C ASP A 256 -5.61 8.30 -9.37
N GLU A 257 -6.91 8.57 -9.47
CA GLU A 257 -7.50 9.85 -9.02
C GLU A 257 -7.32 10.06 -7.52
N PHE A 258 -7.55 9.02 -6.72
CA PHE A 258 -7.33 9.06 -5.27
C PHE A 258 -5.87 9.37 -4.94
N ARG A 259 -4.91 8.71 -5.61
CA ARG A 259 -3.49 8.99 -5.46
C ARG A 259 -3.16 10.43 -5.75
N GLU A 260 -3.61 10.96 -6.90
CA GLU A 260 -3.36 12.34 -7.32
C GLU A 260 -3.93 13.33 -6.32
N SER A 261 -5.17 13.11 -5.86
CA SER A 261 -5.82 13.93 -4.85
C SER A 261 -5.05 13.91 -3.51
N MET A 262 -4.66 12.71 -3.04
CA MET A 262 -3.96 12.60 -1.75
C MET A 262 -2.55 13.19 -1.79
N LEU A 263 -1.79 12.97 -2.87
CA LEU A 263 -0.41 13.47 -2.99
C LEU A 263 -0.35 14.99 -3.23
N ALA A 264 -1.41 15.58 -3.81
CA ALA A 264 -1.53 17.01 -4.00
C ALA A 264 -2.09 17.75 -2.77
N ASP A 265 -2.70 17.04 -1.82
CA ASP A 265 -3.34 17.63 -0.64
C ASP A 265 -2.31 17.98 0.44
N ASN A 266 -1.91 19.25 0.53
CA ASN A 266 -0.93 19.74 1.50
C ASN A 266 -1.44 19.74 2.95
N ARG A 267 -2.69 19.35 3.21
CA ARG A 267 -3.24 19.07 4.54
C ARG A 267 -2.85 17.68 5.06
N LEU A 268 -2.25 16.83 4.22
CA LEU A 268 -1.66 15.58 4.64
C LEU A 268 -0.31 15.86 5.33
N ARG A 269 -0.30 15.83 6.67
CA ARG A 269 0.78 16.35 7.52
C ARG A 269 1.76 15.30 7.99
N SER A 270 1.31 14.06 8.13
CA SER A 270 2.19 12.94 8.40
C SER A 270 1.73 11.67 7.69
N ILE A 271 2.69 10.85 7.33
CA ILE A 271 2.50 9.50 6.83
C ILE A 271 3.51 8.59 7.55
N ASP A 272 3.01 7.56 8.20
CA ASP A 272 3.80 6.45 8.72
C ASP A 272 3.60 5.26 7.79
N ASP A 273 4.64 4.95 7.01
CA ASP A 273 4.64 3.94 5.95
C ASP A 273 5.36 2.67 6.40
N PHE A 274 4.63 1.57 6.53
CA PHE A 274 5.15 0.24 6.86
C PHE A 274 5.32 -0.56 5.58
N LEU A 275 6.57 -0.83 5.20
CA LEU A 275 6.89 -1.57 3.97
C LEU A 275 6.35 -3.01 4.03
N SER A 276 6.20 -3.58 5.22
CA SER A 276 5.57 -4.88 5.46
C SER A 276 4.34 -4.72 6.37
N ALA A 277 3.19 -5.19 5.90
CA ALA A 277 1.97 -5.16 6.70
C ALA A 277 2.07 -6.03 7.97
N SER A 278 2.89 -7.09 7.95
CA SER A 278 3.10 -7.97 9.11
C SER A 278 3.76 -7.28 10.30
N ASP A 279 4.41 -6.12 10.09
CA ASP A 279 5.05 -5.35 11.16
C ASP A 279 4.00 -4.68 12.08
N VAL A 280 2.77 -4.52 11.60
CA VAL A 280 1.65 -3.92 12.36
C VAL A 280 0.43 -4.82 12.45
N PHE A 281 0.27 -5.76 11.53
CA PHE A 281 -0.82 -6.74 11.48
C PHE A 281 -0.26 -8.16 11.39
N PRO A 282 0.11 -8.78 12.53
CA PRO A 282 0.66 -10.13 12.54
C PRO A 282 -0.25 -11.14 11.83
N GLY A 283 0.31 -11.88 10.87
CA GLY A 283 -0.43 -12.91 10.11
C GLY A 283 -1.26 -12.39 8.95
N VAL A 284 -1.27 -11.07 8.69
CA VAL A 284 -1.98 -10.48 7.55
C VAL A 284 -1.04 -10.25 6.37
N GLY A 285 -1.38 -10.84 5.24
CA GLY A 285 -0.62 -10.76 4.00
C GLY A 285 -1.13 -9.67 3.06
N LEU A 286 -0.73 -8.42 3.25
CA LEU A 286 -1.05 -7.32 2.34
C LEU A 286 0.17 -6.97 1.49
N LYS A 287 0.08 -7.20 0.18
CA LYS A 287 1.13 -6.84 -0.79
C LYS A 287 1.30 -5.31 -0.82
N GLY A 288 2.55 -4.85 -0.69
CA GLY A 288 2.91 -3.43 -0.74
C GLY A 288 2.89 -2.70 0.60
N GLY A 289 2.50 -3.38 1.69
CA GLY A 289 2.48 -2.80 3.03
C GLY A 289 1.23 -1.96 3.31
N VAL A 290 1.29 -1.23 4.42
CA VAL A 290 0.22 -0.35 4.89
C VAL A 290 0.79 0.98 5.35
N CYS A 291 -0.03 2.01 5.37
CA CYS A 291 0.33 3.28 5.98
C CYS A 291 -0.83 3.83 6.81
N TYR A 292 -0.52 4.56 7.86
CA TYR A 292 -1.48 5.47 8.44
C TYR A 292 -1.02 6.91 8.25
N PHE A 293 -1.96 7.84 8.30
CA PHE A 293 -1.69 9.24 8.02
C PHE A 293 -2.45 10.15 8.96
N LEU A 294 -1.96 11.38 9.11
CA LEU A 294 -2.68 12.50 9.69
C LEU A 294 -2.95 13.55 8.61
N TRP A 295 -4.22 13.85 8.39
CA TRP A 295 -4.69 14.97 7.63
C TRP A 295 -5.22 16.03 8.59
N ASP A 296 -4.74 17.27 8.46
CA ASP A 296 -5.09 18.43 9.28
C ASP A 296 -5.71 19.51 8.39
N ARG A 297 -7.01 19.74 8.57
CA ARG A 297 -7.78 20.69 7.76
C ARG A 297 -7.19 22.11 7.77
N ASP A 298 -6.75 22.57 8.93
CA ASP A 298 -6.48 23.98 9.18
C ASP A 298 -4.99 24.36 9.08
N HIS A 299 -4.07 23.37 9.06
CA HIS A 299 -2.64 23.61 8.97
C HIS A 299 -1.99 22.91 7.75
N PRO A 300 -2.21 23.43 6.54
CA PRO A 300 -1.54 22.92 5.36
C PRO A 300 -0.01 23.14 5.42
N GLY A 301 0.77 22.24 4.82
CA GLY A 301 2.24 22.37 4.77
C GLY A 301 2.94 21.13 4.25
N LEU A 302 4.24 21.00 4.55
CA LEU A 302 5.02 19.81 4.23
C LEU A 302 4.57 18.61 5.08
N CYS A 303 4.75 17.42 4.55
CA CYS A 303 4.40 16.17 5.21
C CYS A 303 5.63 15.55 5.89
N SER A 304 5.49 15.13 7.14
CA SER A 304 6.47 14.27 7.81
C SER A 304 6.25 12.84 7.33
N VAL A 305 7.22 12.27 6.63
CA VAL A 305 7.18 10.91 6.10
C VAL A 305 8.10 10.02 6.91
N SER A 306 7.52 9.06 7.64
CA SER A 306 8.23 8.05 8.43
C SER A 306 8.14 6.71 7.71
N THR A 307 9.30 6.11 7.38
CA THR A 307 9.36 4.77 6.76
C THR A 307 9.81 3.73 7.78
N HIS A 308 9.00 2.70 7.95
CA HIS A 308 9.19 1.61 8.91
C HIS A 308 9.43 0.29 8.19
N PHE A 309 10.40 -0.49 8.66
CA PHE A 309 10.60 -1.87 8.23
C PHE A 309 11.31 -2.68 9.30
N LYS A 310 10.59 -3.63 9.91
CA LYS A 310 11.12 -4.52 10.96
C LYS A 310 11.93 -3.74 12.02
N ASP A 311 13.15 -4.23 12.30
CA ASP A 311 14.07 -3.65 13.29
C ASP A 311 14.96 -2.54 12.72
N TRP A 312 14.66 -2.02 11.51
CA TRP A 312 15.42 -0.90 10.97
C TRP A 312 15.12 0.38 11.76
N PRO A 313 16.12 1.27 11.93
CA PRO A 313 15.85 2.61 12.41
C PRO A 313 14.79 3.28 11.52
N VAL A 314 13.83 3.94 12.16
CA VAL A 314 12.79 4.67 11.42
C VAL A 314 13.43 5.82 10.67
N SER A 315 13.20 5.87 9.37
CA SER A 315 13.64 6.98 8.53
C SER A 315 12.57 8.05 8.49
N ILE A 316 12.89 9.28 8.89
CA ILE A 316 11.93 10.40 8.98
C ILE A 316 12.45 11.57 8.15
N ALA A 317 11.59 12.13 7.30
CA ALA A 317 11.87 13.36 6.56
C ALA A 317 10.62 14.21 6.37
N THR A 318 10.73 15.52 6.60
CA THR A 318 9.66 16.47 6.30
C THR A 318 9.86 16.98 4.88
N ARG A 319 8.91 16.68 3.98
CA ARG A 319 9.05 16.94 2.55
C ARG A 319 7.71 17.08 1.83
N SER A 320 7.76 17.53 0.60
CA SER A 320 6.63 17.38 -0.33
C SER A 320 6.38 15.90 -0.63
N LEU A 321 5.11 15.51 -0.78
CA LEU A 321 4.76 14.14 -1.16
C LEU A 321 5.00 13.88 -2.65
N MET A 322 4.80 14.88 -3.49
CA MET A 322 5.15 14.85 -4.91
C MET A 322 6.39 15.69 -5.15
N GLU A 323 7.45 15.03 -5.59
CA GLU A 323 8.64 15.72 -6.06
C GLU A 323 8.42 16.20 -7.52
N LYS A 324 8.93 17.38 -7.84
CA LYS A 324 8.81 17.93 -9.19
C LYS A 324 9.42 16.99 -10.24
N GLY A 325 8.61 16.57 -11.18
CA GLY A 325 9.01 15.63 -12.25
C GLY A 325 8.93 14.14 -11.88
N ALA A 326 8.49 13.79 -10.67
CA ALA A 326 8.11 12.44 -10.33
C ALA A 326 6.61 12.22 -10.61
N ASP A 327 6.28 11.00 -11.03
CA ASP A 327 4.89 10.54 -11.24
C ASP A 327 4.49 9.45 -10.23
N ILE A 328 5.30 9.25 -9.22
CA ILE A 328 5.10 8.27 -8.14
C ILE A 328 5.59 8.83 -6.80
N PHE A 329 4.96 8.41 -5.71
CA PHE A 329 5.46 8.68 -4.37
C PHE A 329 6.68 7.79 -4.05
N ILE A 330 7.79 8.43 -3.70
CA ILE A 330 9.03 7.72 -3.34
C ILE A 330 9.00 7.40 -1.85
N ARG A 331 8.93 6.12 -1.50
CA ARG A 331 8.75 5.64 -0.13
C ARG A 331 10.00 5.77 0.74
N PHE A 332 11.19 5.64 0.16
CA PHE A 332 12.46 5.70 0.88
C PHE A 332 13.02 7.12 0.89
N ASN A 333 13.15 7.73 2.07
CA ASN A 333 13.69 9.08 2.20
C ASN A 333 15.17 9.15 1.75
N GLU A 334 16.00 8.16 2.11
CA GLU A 334 17.39 8.03 1.68
C GLU A 334 17.48 7.80 0.17
N GLY A 335 16.58 6.96 -0.37
CA GLY A 335 16.49 6.72 -1.80
C GLY A 335 16.15 7.99 -2.59
N LEU A 336 15.30 8.85 -2.05
CA LEU A 336 15.00 10.16 -2.63
C LEU A 336 16.23 11.07 -2.65
N SER A 337 17.01 11.10 -1.56
CA SER A 337 18.26 11.87 -1.50
C SER A 337 19.24 11.42 -2.58
N ILE A 338 19.45 10.10 -2.71
CA ILE A 338 20.30 9.50 -3.74
C ILE A 338 19.80 9.86 -5.14
N LEU A 339 18.50 9.72 -5.39
CA LEU A 339 17.88 10.05 -6.67
C LEU A 339 18.10 11.52 -7.05
N LYS A 340 17.92 12.45 -6.10
CA LYS A 340 18.18 13.89 -6.32
C LYS A 340 19.63 14.16 -6.72
N LYS A 341 20.60 13.48 -6.13
CA LYS A 341 22.03 13.60 -6.53
C LYS A 341 22.27 13.12 -7.97
N VAL A 342 21.69 11.96 -8.32
CA VAL A 342 21.79 11.42 -9.68
C VAL A 342 21.17 12.38 -10.68
N MET A 343 19.97 12.88 -10.41
CA MET A 343 19.28 13.82 -11.29
C MET A 343 20.01 15.15 -11.43
N ALA A 344 20.49 15.70 -10.32
CA ALA A 344 21.27 16.94 -10.34
C ALA A 344 22.57 16.81 -11.17
N PHE A 345 23.25 15.68 -11.07
CA PHE A 345 24.44 15.41 -11.88
C PHE A 345 24.11 15.32 -13.39
N GLU A 346 23.06 14.57 -13.74
CA GLU A 346 22.68 14.33 -15.14
C GLU A 346 22.05 15.54 -15.82
N THR A 347 21.31 16.37 -15.09
CA THR A 347 20.54 17.49 -15.66
C THR A 347 21.15 18.85 -15.40
N GLY A 348 22.04 18.96 -14.42
CA GLY A 348 22.51 20.25 -13.89
C GLY A 348 21.46 20.99 -13.05
N GLN A 349 20.31 20.36 -12.76
CA GLN A 349 19.19 20.94 -12.00
C GLN A 349 18.90 20.09 -10.77
N SER A 350 18.87 20.71 -9.59
CA SER A 350 18.61 19.99 -8.32
C SER A 350 17.14 19.81 -7.96
N GLU A 351 16.25 20.52 -8.67
CA GLU A 351 14.84 20.61 -8.28
C GLU A 351 13.90 19.66 -9.02
N SER A 352 14.35 18.99 -10.08
CA SER A 352 13.50 18.12 -10.88
C SER A 352 14.04 16.71 -10.98
N LEU A 353 13.14 15.72 -10.81
CA LEU A 353 13.44 14.30 -10.99
C LEU A 353 13.21 13.81 -12.44
N LEU A 354 12.97 14.72 -13.37
CA LEU A 354 12.74 14.38 -14.77
C LEU A 354 14.05 14.41 -15.56
N LEU A 355 14.45 13.27 -16.09
CA LEU A 355 15.55 13.18 -17.06
C LEU A 355 15.08 13.62 -18.45
N PRO A 356 15.92 14.34 -19.22
CA PRO A 356 15.68 14.55 -20.64
C PRO A 356 15.53 13.20 -21.38
N GLU A 357 14.67 13.14 -22.37
CA GLU A 357 14.41 11.89 -23.12
C GLU A 357 15.67 11.21 -23.64
N SER A 358 16.63 12.00 -24.13
CA SER A 358 17.92 11.50 -24.65
C SER A 358 18.80 10.83 -23.59
N LYS A 359 18.54 11.07 -22.30
CA LYS A 359 19.29 10.52 -21.17
C LYS A 359 18.52 9.42 -20.42
N ARG A 360 17.34 9.02 -20.88
CA ARG A 360 16.48 8.07 -20.18
C ARG A 360 16.72 6.65 -20.67
N PHE A 361 17.08 5.75 -19.76
CA PHE A 361 17.29 4.33 -20.04
C PHE A 361 16.00 3.61 -20.49
N ASP A 362 14.84 4.04 -20.02
CA ASP A 362 13.55 3.45 -20.40
C ASP A 362 13.29 3.52 -21.91
N ARG A 363 13.98 4.39 -22.65
CA ARG A 363 13.89 4.47 -24.13
C ARG A 363 14.50 3.26 -24.81
N LEU A 364 15.43 2.58 -24.15
CA LEU A 364 16.01 1.33 -24.64
C LEU A 364 15.13 0.11 -24.29
N VAL A 365 14.19 0.26 -23.37
CA VAL A 365 13.33 -0.85 -22.90
C VAL A 365 12.10 -0.98 -23.77
N SER A 366 11.82 -2.17 -24.28
CA SER A 366 10.66 -2.45 -25.11
C SER A 366 9.32 -2.28 -24.38
N SER A 367 8.25 -2.21 -25.15
CA SER A 367 6.88 -2.48 -24.66
C SER A 367 6.73 -3.97 -24.29
N LEU A 368 5.59 -4.30 -23.68
CA LEU A 368 5.18 -5.70 -23.49
C LEU A 368 5.02 -6.38 -24.86
N ARG A 369 5.39 -7.64 -24.94
CA ARG A 369 5.36 -8.44 -26.20
C ARG A 369 6.15 -7.80 -27.33
N PRO A 370 7.46 -7.59 -27.15
CA PRO A 370 8.27 -6.83 -28.11
C PRO A 370 8.23 -7.40 -29.55
N PHE A 371 8.07 -8.72 -29.69
CA PHE A 371 8.04 -9.41 -30.98
C PHE A 371 6.68 -10.04 -31.32
N GLY A 372 5.60 -9.70 -30.59
CA GLY A 372 4.23 -10.16 -30.85
C GLY A 372 3.83 -11.45 -30.12
N PHE A 373 4.76 -12.24 -29.61
CA PHE A 373 4.49 -13.55 -29.02
C PHE A 373 4.05 -13.49 -27.54
N ARG A 374 2.98 -14.22 -27.23
CA ARG A 374 2.45 -14.32 -25.84
C ARG A 374 3.23 -15.31 -24.99
N THR A 375 3.04 -15.27 -23.66
CA THR A 375 3.72 -16.13 -22.68
C THR A 375 3.50 -17.61 -22.92
N PHE A 376 2.32 -18.02 -23.40
CA PHE A 376 1.98 -19.42 -23.70
C PHE A 376 2.48 -19.91 -25.06
N PHE A 377 3.03 -19.03 -25.90
CA PHE A 377 3.60 -19.44 -27.18
C PHE A 377 4.78 -20.38 -26.98
N ARG A 378 4.88 -21.39 -27.85
CA ARG A 378 6.01 -22.34 -27.87
C ARG A 378 6.52 -22.48 -29.30
N GLY A 379 7.76 -22.10 -29.53
CA GLY A 379 8.48 -22.33 -30.78
C GLY A 379 8.78 -23.80 -31.04
N ARG A 380 9.22 -24.09 -32.25
CA ARG A 380 9.64 -25.45 -32.66
C ARG A 380 10.87 -25.89 -31.86
N LYS A 381 10.98 -27.20 -31.62
CA LYS A 381 12.15 -27.78 -30.90
C LYS A 381 13.41 -27.89 -31.77
N GLN A 382 13.26 -27.87 -33.09
CA GLN A 382 14.38 -28.01 -34.03
C GLN A 382 14.46 -26.82 -34.94
N MET A 383 15.68 -26.25 -35.09
CA MET A 383 15.99 -25.13 -35.97
C MET A 383 15.90 -25.57 -37.44
N ARG A 384 15.33 -24.69 -38.27
CA ARG A 384 15.31 -24.82 -39.72
C ARG A 384 16.00 -23.63 -40.36
N LYS A 385 16.39 -23.76 -41.62
CA LYS A 385 17.00 -22.64 -42.38
C LYS A 385 16.04 -21.45 -42.43
N GLY A 386 16.52 -20.28 -42.01
CA GLY A 386 15.73 -19.06 -41.95
C GLY A 386 14.96 -18.83 -40.63
N ASP A 387 15.05 -19.73 -39.66
CA ASP A 387 14.48 -19.53 -38.35
C ASP A 387 15.29 -18.55 -37.50
N VAL A 388 14.63 -17.93 -36.53
CA VAL A 388 15.21 -17.17 -35.44
C VAL A 388 14.99 -17.90 -34.13
N THR A 389 15.91 -17.75 -33.19
CA THR A 389 15.80 -18.31 -31.84
C THR A 389 14.83 -17.47 -31.01
N ILE A 390 13.81 -18.10 -30.40
CA ILE A 390 12.91 -17.45 -29.45
C ILE A 390 13.21 -17.88 -28.03
N TYR A 391 13.47 -16.90 -27.13
CA TYR A 391 13.47 -17.10 -25.69
C TYR A 391 12.04 -17.00 -25.16
N GLN A 392 11.57 -18.06 -24.50
CA GLN A 392 10.16 -18.24 -24.10
C GLN A 392 10.07 -18.82 -22.69
N ASN A 393 8.88 -18.86 -22.11
CA ASN A 393 8.68 -19.55 -20.83
C ASN A 393 9.04 -21.03 -20.97
N GLY A 394 9.95 -21.52 -20.10
CA GLY A 394 10.43 -22.88 -20.09
C GLY A 394 11.61 -23.16 -21.07
N GLY A 395 12.30 -22.13 -21.58
CA GLY A 395 13.54 -22.28 -22.33
C GLY A 395 13.55 -21.60 -23.71
N THR A 396 14.12 -22.26 -24.71
CA THR A 396 14.28 -21.74 -26.06
C THR A 396 13.51 -22.56 -27.08
N GLY A 397 13.15 -21.93 -28.20
CA GLY A 397 12.52 -22.55 -29.35
C GLY A 397 12.95 -21.85 -30.65
N TYR A 398 12.33 -22.21 -31.76
CA TYR A 398 12.62 -21.64 -33.08
C TYR A 398 11.34 -21.22 -33.79
N VAL A 399 11.37 -20.07 -34.48
CA VAL A 399 10.23 -19.47 -35.17
C VAL A 399 10.68 -19.02 -36.55
N VAL A 400 9.81 -19.12 -37.53
CA VAL A 400 10.09 -18.55 -38.85
C VAL A 400 10.20 -17.04 -38.73
N ARG A 401 11.22 -16.45 -39.31
CA ARG A 401 11.48 -15.00 -39.22
C ARG A 401 10.25 -14.18 -39.68
N ASP A 402 9.57 -14.63 -40.71
CA ASP A 402 8.41 -13.94 -41.27
C ASP A 402 7.16 -13.98 -40.38
N GLU A 403 7.15 -14.81 -39.33
CA GLU A 403 6.08 -14.85 -38.32
C GLU A 403 6.25 -13.79 -37.23
N VAL A 404 7.36 -13.04 -37.23
CA VAL A 404 7.61 -11.96 -36.26
C VAL A 404 6.86 -10.70 -36.67
N GLU A 405 5.84 -10.32 -35.90
CA GLU A 405 4.91 -9.25 -36.26
C GLU A 405 5.41 -7.85 -35.93
N SER A 406 6.36 -7.70 -34.98
CA SER A 406 6.80 -6.40 -34.47
C SER A 406 8.28 -6.39 -34.14
N SER A 407 8.89 -5.20 -34.08
CA SER A 407 10.30 -4.93 -33.73
C SER A 407 11.29 -5.78 -34.56
N THR A 408 10.97 -6.03 -35.83
CA THR A 408 11.79 -6.86 -36.72
C THR A 408 13.20 -6.29 -36.92
N GLU A 409 13.38 -4.98 -36.76
CA GLU A 409 14.65 -4.27 -36.80
C GLU A 409 15.61 -4.66 -35.66
N LEU A 410 15.06 -5.19 -34.55
CA LEU A 410 15.85 -5.65 -33.41
C LEU A 410 16.37 -7.08 -33.56
N ILE A 411 15.84 -7.87 -34.54
CA ILE A 411 16.21 -9.29 -34.69
C ILE A 411 17.73 -9.44 -34.84
N ASP A 412 18.35 -8.65 -35.73
CA ASP A 412 19.76 -8.76 -36.08
C ASP A 412 20.68 -7.82 -35.28
N LYS A 413 20.17 -7.24 -34.18
CA LYS A 413 20.93 -6.40 -33.28
C LYS A 413 21.30 -7.16 -32.00
N TRP A 414 22.38 -6.75 -31.35
CA TRP A 414 22.68 -7.13 -29.99
C TRP A 414 21.67 -6.49 -29.04
N LYS A 415 21.25 -7.21 -28.03
CA LYS A 415 20.23 -6.77 -27.06
C LYS A 415 20.38 -7.51 -25.75
N ILE A 416 19.62 -7.09 -24.75
CA ILE A 416 19.53 -7.76 -23.45
C ILE A 416 18.08 -8.21 -23.25
N TYR A 417 17.89 -9.41 -22.77
CA TYR A 417 16.60 -9.91 -22.31
C TYR A 417 16.56 -9.90 -20.79
N ILE A 418 15.43 -9.48 -20.25
CA ILE A 418 15.17 -9.48 -18.80
C ILE A 418 13.75 -9.95 -18.53
N GLY A 419 13.54 -10.79 -17.54
CA GLY A 419 12.20 -11.25 -17.20
C GLY A 419 11.25 -10.11 -16.89
N ARG A 420 10.03 -10.21 -17.43
CA ARG A 420 8.95 -9.24 -17.18
C ARG A 420 8.59 -9.12 -15.71
N ALA A 421 8.57 -10.27 -14.99
CA ALA A 421 8.34 -10.30 -13.56
C ALA A 421 9.64 -10.59 -12.81
N ALA A 422 9.83 -9.91 -11.71
CA ALA A 422 10.90 -10.20 -10.76
C ALA A 422 10.29 -10.31 -9.38
N PRO A 423 10.89 -11.06 -8.45
CA PRO A 423 10.44 -11.09 -7.07
C PRO A 423 10.28 -9.66 -6.59
N GLY A 424 9.09 -9.30 -6.20
CA GLY A 424 8.71 -7.96 -5.83
C GLY A 424 7.91 -7.97 -4.56
N THR A 425 7.53 -6.83 -4.10
CA THR A 425 6.80 -6.52 -2.89
C THR A 425 5.66 -7.51 -2.55
N GLY A 426 5.91 -8.46 -1.68
CA GLY A 426 4.95 -9.44 -1.16
C GLY A 426 5.34 -9.90 0.24
N ASN A 427 4.53 -10.75 0.90
CA ASN A 427 4.76 -11.27 2.25
C ASN A 427 6.09 -12.02 2.44
N ARG A 428 6.80 -12.32 1.37
CA ARG A 428 8.12 -12.96 1.37
C ARG A 428 9.25 -11.97 1.08
N ASP A 429 8.96 -10.68 0.93
CA ASP A 429 9.96 -9.68 0.62
C ASP A 429 10.88 -9.48 1.81
N THR A 430 12.06 -10.04 1.67
CA THR A 430 13.16 -9.83 2.61
C THR A 430 14.14 -8.87 1.97
N TYR A 431 14.48 -7.79 2.65
CA TYR A 431 15.63 -6.98 2.26
C TYR A 431 16.92 -7.66 2.74
N PRO A 432 18.00 -7.57 1.96
CA PRO A 432 18.15 -6.90 0.66
C PRO A 432 17.38 -7.61 -0.46
N HIS A 433 16.79 -6.78 -1.36
CA HIS A 433 15.82 -7.19 -2.37
C HIS A 433 16.47 -7.42 -3.73
N ARG A 434 15.97 -8.41 -4.50
CA ARG A 434 16.55 -8.75 -5.81
C ARG A 434 16.23 -7.71 -6.89
N ILE A 435 15.03 -7.15 -6.88
CA ILE A 435 14.48 -6.08 -7.76
C ILE A 435 14.24 -6.51 -9.19
N LEU A 436 15.21 -7.14 -9.85
CA LEU A 436 15.15 -7.61 -11.23
C LEU A 436 15.41 -9.11 -11.30
N SER A 437 14.84 -9.80 -12.28
CA SER A 437 15.33 -11.12 -12.71
C SER A 437 16.72 -10.97 -13.34
N THR A 438 17.45 -12.07 -13.46
CA THR A 438 18.79 -12.04 -14.07
C THR A 438 18.71 -11.71 -15.55
N PRO A 439 19.28 -10.58 -15.99
CA PRO A 439 19.32 -10.22 -17.40
C PRO A 439 20.38 -11.06 -18.14
N PHE A 440 20.19 -11.30 -19.44
CA PHE A 440 21.15 -12.00 -20.27
C PHE A 440 21.24 -11.42 -21.69
N ILE A 441 22.34 -11.68 -22.37
CA ILE A 441 22.59 -11.19 -23.74
C ILE A 441 21.69 -11.96 -24.73
N GLY A 442 21.02 -11.21 -25.60
CA GLY A 442 20.33 -11.68 -26.78
C GLY A 442 21.20 -11.44 -28.03
N GLU A 443 21.65 -12.53 -28.64
CA GLU A 443 22.46 -12.47 -29.85
C GLU A 443 21.65 -12.04 -31.08
N PRO A 444 22.30 -11.52 -32.15
CA PRO A 444 21.66 -11.36 -33.46
C PRO A 444 20.99 -12.66 -33.93
N GLY A 445 19.83 -12.57 -34.56
CA GLY A 445 19.02 -13.74 -34.94
C GLY A 445 18.15 -14.28 -33.79
N SER A 446 17.98 -13.54 -32.71
CA SER A 446 17.13 -13.95 -31.59
C SER A 446 15.99 -12.96 -31.30
N ILE A 447 14.92 -13.48 -30.70
CA ILE A 447 13.73 -12.78 -30.24
C ILE A 447 13.27 -13.33 -28.88
N CYS A 448 12.25 -12.74 -28.26
CA CYS A 448 11.65 -13.28 -27.03
C CYS A 448 10.11 -13.23 -27.06
N SER A 449 9.49 -14.06 -26.25
CA SER A 449 8.06 -13.96 -25.95
C SER A 449 7.78 -12.92 -24.87
N GLU A 450 6.52 -12.67 -24.53
CA GLU A 450 6.05 -11.77 -23.48
C GLU A 450 6.64 -12.09 -22.07
N THR A 451 7.27 -13.25 -21.89
CA THR A 451 7.98 -13.62 -20.66
C THR A 451 9.13 -12.66 -20.36
N TYR A 452 9.70 -12.06 -21.42
CA TYR A 452 10.84 -11.15 -21.32
C TYR A 452 10.53 -9.79 -21.94
N LEU A 453 11.21 -8.77 -21.43
CA LEU A 453 11.40 -7.49 -22.11
C LEU A 453 12.72 -7.52 -22.87
N CYS A 454 12.77 -6.76 -23.97
CA CYS A 454 13.95 -6.54 -24.78
C CYS A 454 14.51 -5.15 -24.46
N ILE A 455 15.83 -5.06 -24.22
CA ILE A 455 16.56 -3.81 -23.99
C ILE A 455 17.61 -3.67 -25.08
N GLY A 456 17.58 -2.57 -25.80
CA GLY A 456 18.43 -2.31 -26.95
C GLY A 456 17.74 -1.39 -27.96
N PRO A 457 18.27 -1.27 -29.20
CA PRO A 457 19.39 -2.06 -29.78
C PRO A 457 20.78 -1.61 -29.31
N PHE A 458 21.76 -2.53 -29.46
CA PHE A 458 23.18 -2.23 -29.37
C PHE A 458 23.87 -2.67 -30.68
N ASP A 459 24.87 -1.93 -31.12
CA ASP A 459 25.54 -2.23 -32.38
C ASP A 459 26.59 -3.32 -32.24
N THR A 460 27.19 -3.46 -31.05
CA THR A 460 28.23 -4.46 -30.77
C THR A 460 27.88 -5.28 -29.51
N GLN A 461 28.50 -6.45 -29.41
CA GLN A 461 28.41 -7.29 -28.21
C GLN A 461 28.99 -6.55 -27.00
N ALA A 462 30.08 -5.82 -27.17
CA ALA A 462 30.75 -5.08 -26.09
C ALA A 462 29.81 -4.01 -25.49
N GLU A 463 29.04 -3.30 -26.31
CA GLU A 463 28.05 -2.34 -25.84
C GLU A 463 26.91 -3.03 -25.05
N ALA A 464 26.40 -4.17 -25.55
CA ALA A 464 25.39 -4.95 -24.84
C ALA A 464 25.91 -5.47 -23.49
N GLU A 465 27.17 -5.95 -23.44
CA GLU A 465 27.83 -6.38 -22.20
C GLU A 465 28.04 -5.21 -21.23
N SER A 466 28.37 -4.03 -21.73
CA SER A 466 28.48 -2.81 -20.94
C SER A 466 27.14 -2.44 -20.29
N ALA A 467 26.06 -2.40 -21.08
CA ALA A 467 24.71 -2.12 -20.59
C ALA A 467 24.22 -3.21 -19.61
N LEU A 468 24.58 -4.48 -19.85
CA LEU A 468 24.31 -5.57 -18.93
C LEU A 468 24.99 -5.36 -17.58
N SER A 469 26.28 -5.01 -17.58
CA SER A 469 27.02 -4.72 -16.34
C SER A 469 26.40 -3.55 -15.56
N TYR A 470 25.91 -2.53 -16.25
CA TYR A 470 25.21 -1.39 -15.64
C TYR A 470 23.90 -1.83 -14.95
N LEU A 471 23.11 -2.70 -15.58
CA LEU A 471 21.87 -3.24 -15.00
C LEU A 471 22.12 -4.09 -13.75
N THR A 472 23.30 -4.72 -13.63
CA THR A 472 23.65 -5.51 -12.44
C THR A 472 24.12 -4.68 -11.26
N CYS A 473 24.49 -3.39 -11.47
CA CYS A 473 24.88 -2.50 -10.40
C CYS A 473 23.74 -2.27 -9.38
N ARG A 474 24.08 -2.23 -8.10
CA ARG A 474 23.12 -1.98 -7.02
C ARG A 474 22.49 -0.61 -7.13
N LEU A 475 23.26 0.44 -7.46
CA LEU A 475 22.71 1.79 -7.63
C LEU A 475 21.67 1.83 -8.74
N THR A 476 21.93 1.23 -9.89
CA THR A 476 20.95 1.16 -11.00
C THR A 476 19.66 0.47 -10.56
N ARG A 477 19.77 -0.64 -9.84
CA ARG A 477 18.62 -1.37 -9.35
C ARG A 477 17.88 -0.63 -8.23
N LEU A 478 18.57 0.16 -7.40
CA LEU A 478 17.92 1.06 -6.46
C LEU A 478 17.02 2.07 -7.21
N LEU A 479 17.56 2.73 -8.26
CA LEU A 479 16.76 3.69 -9.04
C LEU A 479 15.51 3.05 -9.66
N ILE A 480 15.63 1.80 -10.12
CA ILE A 480 14.47 1.02 -10.59
C ILE A 480 13.49 0.75 -9.44
N LEU A 481 13.97 0.34 -8.26
CA LEU A 481 13.14 0.07 -7.08
C LEU A 481 12.31 1.30 -6.68
N LEU A 482 12.89 2.49 -6.73
CA LEU A 482 12.20 3.74 -6.36
C LEU A 482 10.98 4.03 -7.24
N HIS A 483 10.93 3.45 -8.44
CA HIS A 483 9.79 3.58 -9.37
C HIS A 483 8.98 2.28 -9.53
N LYS A 484 9.32 1.19 -8.80
CA LYS A 484 8.72 -0.14 -8.99
C LYS A 484 7.60 -0.39 -7.97
N PRO A 485 6.31 -0.30 -8.37
CA PRO A 485 5.17 -0.47 -7.46
C PRO A 485 4.78 -1.91 -7.20
N SER A 486 5.22 -2.86 -8.04
CA SER A 486 4.82 -4.28 -7.99
C SER A 486 5.94 -5.19 -8.47
N GLN A 487 5.66 -6.47 -8.62
CA GLN A 487 6.60 -7.45 -9.20
C GLN A 487 6.94 -7.19 -10.69
N ASP A 488 6.08 -6.46 -11.41
CA ASP A 488 6.29 -6.19 -12.82
C ASP A 488 7.42 -5.19 -13.06
N THR A 489 8.30 -5.51 -14.04
CA THR A 489 9.44 -4.68 -14.45
C THR A 489 9.20 -4.07 -15.83
N THR A 490 8.03 -3.43 -16.00
CA THR A 490 7.69 -2.77 -17.26
C THR A 490 8.62 -1.60 -17.58
N ARG A 491 8.61 -1.13 -18.82
CA ARG A 491 9.39 0.02 -19.30
C ARG A 491 9.36 1.21 -18.33
N LYS A 492 8.19 1.49 -17.73
CA LYS A 492 7.97 2.64 -16.84
C LYS A 492 8.89 2.65 -15.61
N VAL A 493 9.26 1.49 -15.06
CA VAL A 493 10.10 1.43 -13.85
C VAL A 493 11.54 1.90 -14.08
N TYR A 494 11.98 2.02 -15.33
CA TYR A 494 13.31 2.49 -15.70
C TYR A 494 13.39 4.01 -15.91
N THR A 495 12.32 4.76 -15.68
CA THR A 495 12.26 6.22 -15.93
C THR A 495 13.30 7.01 -15.14
N PHE A 496 13.63 6.58 -13.93
CA PHE A 496 14.65 7.23 -13.10
C PHE A 496 16.09 6.80 -13.42
N VAL A 497 16.28 5.86 -14.33
CA VAL A 497 17.60 5.34 -14.68
C VAL A 497 18.18 6.16 -15.83
N PRO A 498 19.33 6.83 -15.64
CA PRO A 498 20.01 7.52 -16.73
C PRO A 498 20.72 6.52 -17.65
N THR A 499 20.80 6.82 -18.93
CA THR A 499 21.71 6.12 -19.86
C THR A 499 23.16 6.46 -19.53
N GLN A 500 24.06 5.53 -19.86
CA GLN A 500 25.48 5.68 -19.68
C GLN A 500 26.21 5.61 -21.03
N ASP A 501 27.51 5.84 -21.01
CA ASP A 501 28.40 5.51 -22.13
C ASP A 501 28.67 3.99 -22.11
N TRP A 502 28.46 3.31 -23.22
CA TRP A 502 28.62 1.86 -23.34
C TRP A 502 30.04 1.42 -23.75
N ASN A 503 31.01 2.31 -23.66
CA ASN A 503 32.43 2.02 -24.02
C ASN A 503 33.19 1.26 -22.93
N LYS A 504 32.61 1.07 -21.74
CA LYS A 504 33.23 0.34 -20.62
C LYS A 504 32.21 -0.49 -19.84
N LYS A 505 32.70 -1.50 -19.13
CA LYS A 505 31.86 -2.18 -18.10
C LYS A 505 31.73 -1.27 -16.88
N TRP A 506 30.51 -1.20 -16.35
CA TRP A 506 30.17 -0.39 -15.18
C TRP A 506 30.21 -1.23 -13.91
N THR A 507 30.68 -0.63 -12.84
CA THR A 507 30.67 -1.18 -11.48
C THR A 507 29.95 -0.24 -10.52
N ASP A 508 29.55 -0.76 -9.35
CA ASP A 508 28.98 0.09 -8.30
C ASP A 508 29.97 1.18 -7.88
N ALA A 509 31.27 0.87 -7.79
CA ALA A 509 32.31 1.86 -7.44
C ALA A 509 32.37 3.01 -8.46
N ASP A 510 32.28 2.72 -9.77
CA ASP A 510 32.22 3.75 -10.81
C ASP A 510 31.03 4.69 -10.63
N LEU A 511 29.86 4.12 -10.36
CA LEU A 511 28.62 4.88 -10.20
C LEU A 511 28.60 5.68 -8.91
N TYR A 512 29.09 5.11 -7.80
CA TYR A 512 29.22 5.82 -6.53
C TYR A 512 30.15 7.02 -6.65
N ALA A 513 31.30 6.85 -7.32
CA ALA A 513 32.22 7.93 -7.58
C ALA A 513 31.61 9.00 -8.50
N LYS A 514 30.97 8.58 -9.61
CA LYS A 514 30.32 9.49 -10.58
C LYS A 514 29.29 10.39 -9.89
N TYR A 515 28.41 9.84 -9.07
CA TYR A 515 27.31 10.57 -8.45
C TYR A 515 27.62 11.07 -7.03
N ARG A 516 28.85 10.90 -6.55
CA ARG A 516 29.30 11.34 -5.22
C ARG A 516 28.42 10.77 -4.10
N ILE A 517 28.14 9.47 -4.18
CA ILE A 517 27.35 8.76 -3.17
C ILE A 517 28.19 8.63 -1.89
N THR A 518 27.63 9.01 -0.76
CA THR A 518 28.30 8.98 0.55
C THR A 518 28.37 7.56 1.12
N ALA A 519 29.22 7.36 2.14
CA ALA A 519 29.34 6.07 2.82
C ALA A 519 28.01 5.60 3.44
N ASP A 520 27.22 6.51 4.03
CA ASP A 520 25.93 6.19 4.61
C ASP A 520 24.90 5.80 3.52
N GLU A 521 24.91 6.50 2.39
CA GLU A 521 24.08 6.17 1.24
C GLU A 521 24.47 4.83 0.61
N ILE A 522 25.76 4.50 0.54
CA ILE A 522 26.24 3.18 0.09
C ILE A 522 25.74 2.11 1.05
N ALA A 523 25.86 2.31 2.37
CA ALA A 523 25.35 1.39 3.37
C ALA A 523 23.83 1.17 3.23
N PHE A 524 23.08 2.23 2.94
CA PHE A 524 21.64 2.12 2.65
C PHE A 524 21.39 1.31 1.36
N ILE A 525 22.10 1.60 0.26
CA ILE A 525 21.95 0.86 -1.00
C ILE A 525 22.22 -0.63 -0.77
N GLU A 526 23.28 -0.99 -0.05
CA GLU A 526 23.65 -2.37 0.22
C GLU A 526 22.66 -3.10 1.15
N LYS A 527 22.05 -2.36 2.05
CA LYS A 527 20.98 -2.87 2.93
C LYS A 527 19.68 -3.16 2.17
N VAL A 528 19.39 -2.38 1.12
CA VAL A 528 18.14 -2.47 0.36
C VAL A 528 18.27 -3.38 -0.86
N VAL A 529 19.43 -3.36 -1.54
CA VAL A 529 19.64 -4.01 -2.83
C VAL A 529 20.58 -5.20 -2.72
N ARG A 530 20.08 -6.41 -2.99
CA ARG A 530 20.90 -7.63 -3.01
C ARG A 530 21.94 -7.59 -4.12
N PRO A 531 23.17 -8.12 -3.91
CA PRO A 531 24.12 -8.32 -5.02
C PRO A 531 23.51 -9.21 -6.12
N MET A 532 23.87 -9.01 -7.36
CA MET A 532 23.48 -9.85 -8.49
C MET A 532 24.72 -10.48 -9.09
N ASP A 533 24.80 -11.80 -9.10
CA ASP A 533 25.86 -12.57 -9.73
C ASP A 533 25.30 -13.28 -10.96
N LEU A 534 25.79 -12.89 -12.14
CA LEU A 534 25.36 -13.45 -13.43
C LEU A 534 25.73 -14.93 -13.57
N SER A 535 26.74 -15.43 -12.83
CA SER A 535 27.23 -16.82 -12.95
C SER A 535 26.41 -17.82 -12.17
N SER A 536 25.84 -17.43 -11.03
CA SER A 536 25.11 -18.34 -10.12
C SER A 536 23.60 -18.36 -10.37
N ASP A 537 23.05 -17.29 -10.93
CA ASP A 537 21.59 -17.08 -11.02
C ASP A 537 20.96 -17.61 -12.31
N LEU A 538 21.73 -17.93 -13.34
CA LEU A 538 21.23 -18.48 -14.62
C LEU A 538 20.64 -19.90 -14.49
N LEU A 539 20.98 -20.65 -13.45
CA LEU A 539 20.51 -22.02 -13.21
C LEU A 539 19.25 -22.10 -12.33
N GLY A 540 18.86 -21.01 -11.69
CA GLY A 540 17.76 -20.99 -10.70
C GLY A 540 16.44 -20.33 -11.14
N ASP A 541 16.44 -19.57 -12.23
CA ASP A 541 15.32 -18.68 -12.61
C ASP A 541 14.27 -19.31 -13.55
N VAL A 542 14.32 -20.60 -13.84
CA VAL A 542 13.45 -21.25 -14.84
C VAL A 542 12.11 -21.72 -14.26
N THR A 543 11.93 -21.64 -12.94
CA THR A 543 10.65 -22.00 -12.31
C THR A 543 9.91 -20.74 -11.84
N VAL A 544 9.09 -20.17 -12.73
CA VAL A 544 7.94 -19.36 -12.30
C VAL A 544 6.94 -20.35 -11.71
N ASP A 545 6.73 -20.28 -10.40
CA ASP A 545 5.65 -21.01 -9.73
C ASP A 545 4.32 -20.58 -10.36
N GLU A 546 3.70 -21.50 -11.12
CA GLU A 546 2.36 -21.33 -11.70
C GLU A 546 1.24 -21.44 -10.64
N SER A 547 1.57 -21.39 -9.34
CA SER A 547 0.62 -21.68 -8.26
C SER A 547 -0.20 -20.51 -7.75
N ASP A 548 -0.15 -19.32 -8.39
CA ASP A 548 -0.92 -18.13 -7.96
C ASP A 548 -1.98 -17.64 -8.98
N ASP A 549 -2.38 -18.48 -9.96
CA ASP A 549 -3.44 -18.20 -10.94
C ASP A 549 -4.65 -19.18 -10.80
N GLU A 550 -4.99 -19.64 -9.57
CA GLU A 550 -6.30 -20.25 -9.26
C GLU A 550 -7.10 -19.39 -8.27
#